data_55fd59e68a0c6b2814ed752698ec1afc
#
_entry.id   55fd59e68a0c6b2814ed752698ec1afc
#
_cell.length_a   1.000
_cell.length_b   1.000
_cell.length_c   1.000
_cell.angle_alpha   90.00
_cell.angle_beta   90.00
_cell.angle_gamma   90.00
#
_symmetry.space_group_name_H-M   'P 1'
#
loop_
_entity.id
_entity.type
_entity.pdbx_description
1 polymer ?
#
loop_
_entity_poly.entity_id
_entity_poly.type
_entity_poly.pdbx_seq_one_letter_code
_entity_poly.pdbx_strand_id
1 'polypeptide(L)'
;MRLFNWRTLTRLERGEEPGPESSLVKLFWAELTQRLHELALALEGPHAQLAEGRWQQAWLWSRVASIAGGTSEVQANIIAQRLLGLPR
;
A
#
# COMPACT_ATOMS: atom_id res chain seq x y z
N MET A 1 -6.84 -0.12 -9.23
CA MET A 1 -7.27 -0.31 -7.81
C MET A 1 -8.79 -0.46 -7.64
N ARG A 2 -9.64 0.40 -8.18
CA ARG A 2 -11.11 0.32 -7.98
C ARG A 2 -11.69 -1.05 -8.34
N LEU A 3 -11.29 -1.63 -9.47
CA LEU A 3 -11.78 -2.94 -9.91
C LEU A 3 -11.37 -4.08 -8.96
N PHE A 4 -10.15 -4.07 -8.45
CA PHE A 4 -9.69 -5.05 -7.47
C PHE A 4 -10.47 -4.94 -6.16
N ASN A 5 -10.72 -3.71 -5.69
CA ASN A 5 -11.51 -3.49 -4.49
C ASN A 5 -12.95 -3.99 -4.67
N TRP A 6 -13.58 -3.72 -5.81
CA TRP A 6 -14.92 -4.23 -6.10
C TRP A 6 -14.96 -5.75 -6.18
N ARG A 7 -13.96 -6.37 -6.79
CA ARG A 7 -13.84 -7.83 -6.83
C ARG A 7 -13.72 -8.43 -5.43
N THR A 8 -12.91 -7.80 -4.56
CA THR A 8 -12.77 -8.23 -3.16
C THR A 8 -14.10 -8.09 -2.41
N LEU A 9 -14.81 -6.97 -2.57
CA LEU A 9 -16.12 -6.76 -1.95
C LEU A 9 -17.15 -7.79 -2.42
N THR A 10 -17.22 -8.08 -3.71
CA THR A 10 -18.14 -9.09 -4.27
C THR A 10 -17.85 -10.48 -3.69
N ARG A 11 -16.58 -10.83 -3.47
CA ARG A 11 -16.23 -12.11 -2.83
C ARG A 11 -16.68 -12.14 -1.37
N LEU A 12 -16.44 -11.07 -0.62
CA LEU A 12 -16.90 -10.95 0.77
C LEU A 12 -18.42 -11.04 0.90
N GLU A 13 -19.17 -10.42 -0.01
CA GLU A 13 -20.64 -10.52 -0.05
C GLU A 13 -21.13 -11.96 -0.27
N ARG A 14 -20.34 -12.78 -0.95
CA ARG A 14 -20.60 -14.21 -1.17
C ARG A 14 -20.14 -15.10 -0.01
N GLY A 15 -19.60 -14.51 1.06
CA GLY A 15 -19.05 -15.25 2.19
C GLY A 15 -17.70 -15.92 1.89
N GLU A 16 -17.03 -15.53 0.80
CA GLU A 16 -15.70 -16.02 0.44
C GLU A 16 -14.61 -15.21 1.15
N GLU A 17 -13.47 -15.84 1.43
CA GLU A 17 -12.31 -15.10 1.94
C GLU A 17 -11.73 -14.15 0.89
N PRO A 18 -11.14 -13.00 1.32
CA PRO A 18 -10.40 -12.12 0.44
C PRO A 18 -9.30 -12.89 -0.30
N GLY A 19 -9.26 -12.74 -1.61
CA GLY A 19 -8.23 -13.38 -2.42
C GLY A 19 -6.85 -12.75 -2.24
N PRO A 20 -5.78 -13.39 -2.76
CA PRO A 20 -4.42 -12.84 -2.71
C PRO A 20 -4.26 -11.52 -3.46
N GLU A 21 -5.26 -11.14 -4.26
CA GLU A 21 -5.31 -9.85 -4.94
C GLU A 21 -5.34 -8.66 -3.96
N SER A 22 -5.82 -8.84 -2.74
CA SER A 22 -5.77 -7.83 -1.69
C SER A 22 -4.34 -7.43 -1.34
N SER A 23 -3.40 -8.39 -1.40
CA SER A 23 -1.96 -8.14 -1.21
C SER A 23 -1.37 -7.26 -2.31
N LEU A 24 -1.80 -7.44 -3.57
CA LEU A 24 -1.41 -6.55 -4.67
C LEU A 24 -1.88 -5.11 -4.44
N VAL A 25 -3.14 -4.95 -4.04
CA VAL A 25 -3.72 -3.63 -3.76
C VAL A 25 -2.96 -2.96 -2.61
N LYS A 26 -2.69 -3.70 -1.53
CA LYS A 26 -1.97 -3.18 -0.37
C LYS A 26 -0.55 -2.74 -0.72
N LEU A 27 0.19 -3.58 -1.44
CA LEU A 27 1.56 -3.28 -1.84
C LEU A 27 1.61 -2.05 -2.77
N PHE A 28 0.78 -2.03 -3.80
CA PHE A 28 0.69 -0.91 -4.73
C PHE A 28 0.28 0.40 -4.04
N TRP A 29 -0.71 0.34 -3.14
CA TRP A 29 -1.16 1.51 -2.38
C TRP A 29 -0.06 2.07 -1.48
N ALA A 30 0.67 1.20 -0.78
CA ALA A 30 1.75 1.62 0.11
C ALA A 30 2.86 2.35 -0.67
N GLU A 31 3.33 1.75 -1.77
CA GLU A 31 4.36 2.36 -2.62
C GLU A 31 3.89 3.67 -3.26
N LEU A 32 2.69 3.68 -3.83
CA LEU A 32 2.14 4.87 -4.47
C LEU A 32 1.99 6.02 -3.46
N THR A 33 1.47 5.73 -2.28
CA THR A 33 1.29 6.73 -1.22
C THR A 33 2.63 7.34 -0.80
N GLN A 34 3.65 6.53 -0.61
CA GLN A 34 4.99 7.01 -0.26
C GLN A 34 5.56 7.89 -1.37
N ARG A 35 5.49 7.46 -2.62
CA ARG A 35 6.00 8.24 -3.77
C ARG A 35 5.26 9.58 -3.94
N LEU A 36 3.93 9.58 -3.73
CA LEU A 36 3.15 10.82 -3.81
C LEU A 36 3.55 11.82 -2.72
N HIS A 37 3.77 11.36 -1.49
CA HIS A 37 4.21 12.26 -0.42
C HIS A 37 5.66 12.72 -0.61
N GLU A 38 6.54 11.89 -1.15
CA GLU A 38 7.89 12.30 -1.53
C GLU A 38 7.87 13.39 -2.60
N LEU A 39 7.02 13.23 -3.62
CA LEU A 39 6.83 14.26 -4.64
C LEU A 39 6.28 15.55 -4.05
N ALA A 40 5.29 15.46 -3.14
CA ALA A 40 4.74 16.63 -2.49
C ALA A 40 5.81 17.42 -1.70
N LEU A 41 6.67 16.72 -0.94
CA LEU A 41 7.78 17.35 -0.24
C LEU A 41 8.80 17.99 -1.19
N ALA A 42 9.09 17.34 -2.30
CA ALA A 42 9.99 17.89 -3.33
C ALA A 42 9.44 19.21 -3.92
N LEU A 43 8.11 19.29 -4.10
CA LEU A 43 7.45 20.51 -4.58
C LEU A 43 7.41 21.63 -3.54
N GLU A 44 7.38 21.31 -2.26
CA GLU A 44 7.48 22.32 -1.18
C GLU A 44 8.88 22.95 -1.06
N GLY A 45 9.90 22.31 -1.59
CA GLY A 45 11.28 22.79 -1.56
C GLY A 45 11.83 22.90 -0.12
N PRO A 46 12.48 24.05 0.25
CA PRO A 46 13.11 24.21 1.58
C PRO A 46 12.14 24.05 2.75
N HIS A 47 10.87 24.38 2.57
CA HIS A 47 9.84 24.24 3.62
C HIS A 47 9.59 22.77 4.01
N ALA A 48 9.91 21.81 3.15
CA ALA A 48 9.81 20.39 3.45
C ALA A 48 10.69 19.95 4.63
N GLN A 49 11.68 20.72 4.99
CA GLN A 49 12.58 20.46 6.14
C GLN A 49 11.94 20.76 7.50
N LEU A 50 10.82 21.48 7.52
CA LEU A 50 10.09 21.78 8.73
C LEU A 50 9.19 20.61 9.10
N ALA A 51 9.13 20.27 10.40
CA ALA A 51 8.31 19.14 10.87
C ALA A 51 6.81 19.45 10.96
N GLU A 52 6.40 20.68 10.71
CA GLU A 52 5.07 21.21 11.04
C GLU A 52 4.11 21.31 9.84
N GLY A 53 4.41 20.73 8.73
CA GLY A 53 3.55 20.81 7.54
C GLY A 53 2.61 19.62 7.40
N ARG A 54 1.49 19.82 6.70
CA ARG A 54 0.56 18.74 6.34
C ARG A 54 1.27 17.61 5.57
N TRP A 55 2.11 17.97 4.62
CA TRP A 55 2.80 17.01 3.76
C TRP A 55 3.93 16.30 4.49
N GLN A 56 4.63 16.97 5.40
CA GLN A 56 5.66 16.39 6.26
C GLN A 56 5.06 15.31 7.18
N GLN A 57 3.95 15.62 7.84
CA GLN A 57 3.24 14.66 8.67
C GLN A 57 2.70 13.49 7.84
N ALA A 58 2.12 13.76 6.68
CA ALA A 58 1.61 12.74 5.78
C ALA A 58 2.74 11.84 5.25
N TRP A 59 3.91 12.40 4.95
CA TRP A 59 5.09 11.64 4.55
C TRP A 59 5.58 10.72 5.67
N LEU A 60 5.70 11.21 6.89
CA LEU A 60 6.07 10.39 8.05
C LEU A 60 5.08 9.24 8.26
N TRP A 61 3.79 9.53 8.23
CA TRP A 61 2.73 8.52 8.34
C TRP A 61 2.75 7.50 7.21
N SER A 62 3.13 7.89 6.01
CA SER A 62 3.18 6.97 4.87
C SER A 62 4.15 5.81 5.07
N ARG A 63 5.14 5.94 5.95
CA ARG A 63 6.09 4.86 6.30
C ARG A 63 5.38 3.68 6.98
N VAL A 64 4.33 3.95 7.74
CA VAL A 64 3.49 2.92 8.37
C VAL A 64 2.84 2.03 7.31
N ALA A 65 2.50 2.57 6.14
CA ALA A 65 1.83 1.82 5.07
C ALA A 65 2.63 0.61 4.57
N SER A 66 3.96 0.65 4.62
CA SER A 66 4.81 -0.48 4.23
C SER A 66 5.06 -1.50 5.34
N ILE A 67 4.59 -1.23 6.56
CA ILE A 67 4.79 -2.07 7.75
C ILE A 67 3.47 -2.65 8.24
N ALA A 68 2.47 -1.80 8.47
CA ALA A 68 1.17 -2.19 9.00
C ALA A 68 0.41 -3.12 8.04
N GLY A 69 -0.27 -4.11 8.60
CA GLY A 69 -1.02 -5.09 7.79
C GLY A 69 -0.14 -6.06 7.01
N GLY A 70 1.09 -6.24 7.45
CA GLY A 70 2.14 -7.05 6.80
C GLY A 70 3.11 -6.19 5.99
N THR A 71 4.40 -6.48 6.15
CA THR A 71 5.45 -5.76 5.43
C THR A 71 5.35 -5.97 3.92
N SER A 72 6.04 -5.11 3.16
CA SER A 72 6.09 -5.25 1.69
C SER A 72 6.62 -6.63 1.27
N GLU A 73 7.60 -7.16 1.98
CA GLU A 73 8.17 -8.49 1.75
C GLU A 73 7.14 -9.59 2.03
N VAL A 74 6.39 -9.48 3.12
CA VAL A 74 5.31 -10.44 3.44
C VAL A 74 4.23 -10.41 2.37
N GLN A 75 3.83 -9.22 1.91
CA GLN A 75 2.85 -9.09 0.83
C GLN A 75 3.37 -9.68 -0.49
N ALA A 76 4.64 -9.43 -0.82
CA ALA A 76 5.28 -10.02 -1.99
C ALA A 76 5.32 -11.55 -1.90
N ASN A 77 5.61 -12.12 -0.74
CA ASN A 77 5.58 -13.57 -0.52
C ASN A 77 4.18 -14.16 -0.69
N ILE A 78 3.14 -13.48 -0.19
CA ILE A 78 1.74 -13.90 -0.39
C ILE A 78 1.40 -13.91 -1.88
N ILE A 79 1.78 -12.88 -2.62
CA ILE A 79 1.59 -12.79 -4.06
C ILE A 79 2.32 -13.94 -4.77
N ALA A 80 3.60 -14.13 -4.46
CA ALA A 80 4.41 -15.18 -5.06
C ALA A 80 3.82 -16.57 -4.85
N GLN A 81 3.44 -16.89 -3.63
CA GLN A 81 2.95 -18.23 -3.27
C GLN A 81 1.50 -18.47 -3.68
N ARG A 82 0.60 -17.52 -3.37
CA ARG A 82 -0.85 -17.73 -3.52
C ARG A 82 -1.40 -17.28 -4.86
N LEU A 83 -0.77 -16.30 -5.51
CA LEU A 83 -1.21 -15.79 -6.81
C LEU A 83 -0.43 -16.42 -7.96
N LEU A 84 0.90 -16.51 -7.83
CA LEU A 84 1.78 -17.04 -8.88
C LEU A 84 2.10 -18.54 -8.72
N GLY A 85 1.77 -19.13 -7.57
CA GLY A 85 2.02 -20.55 -7.30
C GLY A 85 3.50 -20.91 -7.17
N LEU A 86 4.36 -19.94 -6.82
CA LEU A 86 5.78 -20.19 -6.65
C LEU A 86 6.05 -20.98 -5.34
N PRO A 87 7.10 -21.81 -5.31
CA PRO A 87 7.47 -22.55 -4.11
C PRO A 87 7.92 -21.61 -2.98
N ARG A 88 7.84 -22.10 -1.73
CA ARG A 88 8.34 -21.38 -0.55
C ARG A 88 9.87 -21.40 -0.52
#